data_29839894d02d457ba48a1225ae3ead54
#
_entry.id   29839894d02d457ba48a1225ae3ead54
#
_cell.length_a   1.000
_cell.length_b   1.000
_cell.length_c   1.000
_cell.angle_alpha   90.00
_cell.angle_beta   90.00
_cell.angle_gamma   90.00
#
_symmetry.space_group_name_H-M   'P 1'
#
loop_
_entity.id
_entity.type
_entity.pdbx_description
1 polymer ?
#
loop_
_entity_poly.entity_id
_entity_poly.type
_entity_poly.pdbx_seq_one_letter_code
_entity_poly.pdbx_strand_id
1 'polypeptide(L)'
;MKPMATSLEQSAVDALDHEPIDWKFKGLPASWWGQTPAQVCRRRPSLFADGAVSPVCTLRTQPLVHNMVTMARWCRRRGVQLAPHGKTHMSPQLLARQLGAGAVAVTAATISQVRVFRAFGVRRIILANELVDVTGLRWLAAELDANPDFELTCWVDSVRGVQLMTSALTGRRRQVDVCVEVGQPGGRTGCRDAETADAVARAVVDSDRLRLVGVAGYEAATGHEVGDAAVAAVTGYLQSMRDTVIRLHPLFETDEILVTAGGSTYFDLVADILTGWPEGMTVHTVLRSGCYLTHDDGLYARTTPLGRTDDAHLEPALSVWAQVLSRPEPDLAIVGMGRRDVSFDQDLPVPYGRPDSRVEKLNDQHAYLRLAPADQDLAVGDWLEFGISHPCTVFDKWQLIPVLDADHRVVELVRTFF
;
A
#
# COMPACT_ATOMS: atom_id res chain seq x y z
N MET A 1 14.52 20.68 -5.89
CA MET A 1 13.05 20.71 -6.22
C MET A 1 12.30 21.47 -5.15
N LYS A 2 11.59 22.56 -5.48
CA LYS A 2 10.50 22.98 -4.58
C LYS A 2 9.65 21.75 -4.38
N PRO A 3 9.25 21.39 -3.14
CA PRO A 3 8.30 20.33 -2.93
C PRO A 3 6.99 20.76 -3.59
N MET A 4 6.80 20.38 -4.84
CA MET A 4 5.47 20.44 -5.44
C MET A 4 4.68 19.35 -4.73
N ALA A 5 3.90 19.77 -3.73
CA ALA A 5 2.97 18.86 -3.07
C ALA A 5 2.13 18.21 -4.18
N THR A 6 2.26 16.91 -4.33
CA THR A 6 1.39 16.16 -5.23
C THR A 6 -0.01 16.37 -4.72
N SER A 7 -0.85 17.00 -5.51
CA SER A 7 -2.27 17.20 -5.21
C SER A 7 -3.08 16.18 -5.98
N LEU A 8 -4.17 15.75 -5.39
CA LEU A 8 -5.26 15.13 -6.11
C LEU A 8 -6.39 16.17 -6.28
N GLU A 9 -7.38 15.86 -7.10
CA GLU A 9 -8.53 16.72 -7.31
C GLU A 9 -9.53 16.50 -6.17
N GLN A 10 -9.53 17.42 -5.18
CA GLN A 10 -10.35 17.29 -3.97
C GLN A 10 -11.85 17.20 -4.31
N SER A 11 -12.32 17.92 -5.34
CA SER A 11 -13.72 17.84 -5.79
C SER A 11 -14.12 16.45 -6.27
N ALA A 12 -13.22 15.70 -6.91
CA ALA A 12 -13.47 14.33 -7.32
C ALA A 12 -13.53 13.37 -6.13
N VAL A 13 -12.74 13.63 -5.08
CA VAL A 13 -12.80 12.87 -3.83
C VAL A 13 -14.07 13.18 -3.07
N ASP A 14 -14.43 14.46 -2.93
CA ASP A 14 -15.64 14.91 -2.23
C ASP A 14 -16.92 14.40 -2.93
N ALA A 15 -16.89 14.17 -4.24
CA ALA A 15 -18.02 13.59 -4.97
C ALA A 15 -18.39 12.19 -4.48
N LEU A 16 -17.45 11.41 -3.93
CA LEU A 16 -17.72 10.10 -3.36
C LEU A 16 -18.67 10.16 -2.15
N ASP A 17 -18.64 11.26 -1.42
CA ASP A 17 -19.55 11.49 -0.27
C ASP A 17 -21.01 11.73 -0.68
N HIS A 18 -21.26 11.89 -1.97
CA HIS A 18 -22.58 12.12 -2.56
C HIS A 18 -23.13 10.93 -3.36
N GLU A 19 -22.37 9.84 -3.51
CA GLU A 19 -22.85 8.62 -4.15
C GLU A 19 -23.81 7.88 -3.23
N PRO A 20 -25.04 7.51 -3.68
CA PRO A 20 -25.96 6.78 -2.84
C PRO A 20 -25.44 5.39 -2.41
N ILE A 21 -25.60 5.07 -1.14
CA ILE A 21 -25.36 3.74 -0.59
C ILE A 21 -26.46 2.80 -1.06
N ASP A 22 -26.13 1.60 -1.45
CA ASP A 22 -27.07 0.58 -1.87
C ASP A 22 -26.65 -0.83 -1.44
N TRP A 23 -27.43 -1.83 -1.89
CA TRP A 23 -27.26 -3.25 -1.55
C TRP A 23 -25.92 -3.87 -1.97
N LYS A 24 -25.15 -3.24 -2.87
CA LYS A 24 -23.87 -3.78 -3.33
C LYS A 24 -22.75 -3.67 -2.28
N PHE A 25 -22.91 -2.81 -1.28
CA PHE A 25 -21.94 -2.63 -0.21
C PHE A 25 -22.22 -3.59 0.95
N LYS A 26 -21.50 -4.71 0.99
CA LYS A 26 -21.68 -5.72 2.03
C LYS A 26 -21.38 -5.18 3.43
N GLY A 27 -22.06 -5.73 4.44
CA GLY A 27 -21.88 -5.40 5.85
C GLY A 27 -22.61 -4.15 6.32
N LEU A 28 -23.02 -3.24 5.42
CA LEU A 28 -23.67 -1.99 5.79
C LEU A 28 -25.16 -2.15 6.08
N PRO A 29 -25.71 -1.33 7.01
CA PRO A 29 -27.14 -1.35 7.33
C PRO A 29 -28.04 -1.07 6.12
N ALA A 30 -29.07 -1.86 5.92
CA ALA A 30 -30.08 -1.60 4.89
C ALA A 30 -30.83 -0.27 5.11
N SER A 31 -30.90 0.22 6.36
CA SER A 31 -31.44 1.54 6.70
C SER A 31 -30.68 2.71 6.07
N TRP A 32 -29.47 2.49 5.55
CA TRP A 32 -28.67 3.50 4.87
C TRP A 32 -28.88 3.53 3.36
N TRP A 33 -29.57 2.55 2.79
CA TRP A 33 -29.79 2.51 1.35
C TRP A 33 -30.58 3.74 0.84
N GLY A 34 -30.09 4.33 -0.24
CA GLY A 34 -30.58 5.57 -0.80
C GLY A 34 -30.04 6.84 -0.12
N GLN A 35 -29.39 6.72 1.04
CA GLN A 35 -28.68 7.83 1.67
C GLN A 35 -27.24 7.94 1.11
N THR A 36 -26.66 9.11 1.20
CA THR A 36 -25.25 9.32 0.83
C THR A 36 -24.33 9.16 2.05
N PRO A 37 -23.02 8.85 1.86
CA PRO A 37 -22.03 8.87 2.93
C PRO A 37 -22.10 10.14 3.79
N ALA A 38 -22.18 11.33 3.15
CA ALA A 38 -22.31 12.60 3.85
C ALA A 38 -23.56 12.68 4.75
N GLN A 39 -24.69 12.11 4.31
CA GLN A 39 -25.93 12.08 5.12
C GLN A 39 -25.80 11.14 6.32
N VAL A 40 -25.21 9.95 6.12
CA VAL A 40 -24.99 8.97 7.19
C VAL A 40 -24.01 9.54 8.22
N CYS A 41 -22.83 9.98 7.80
CA CYS A 41 -21.76 10.44 8.70
C CYS A 41 -22.15 11.68 9.51
N ARG A 42 -23.00 12.56 8.95
CA ARG A 42 -23.52 13.74 9.68
C ARG A 42 -24.31 13.37 10.94
N ARG A 43 -24.99 12.22 10.94
CA ARG A 43 -25.74 11.71 12.10
C ARG A 43 -24.86 11.00 13.11
N ARG A 44 -23.62 10.63 12.73
CA ARG A 44 -22.69 9.83 13.54
C ARG A 44 -23.38 8.58 14.14
N PRO A 45 -23.97 7.70 13.32
CA PRO A 45 -24.73 6.59 13.83
C PRO A 45 -23.85 5.54 14.51
N SER A 46 -24.45 4.70 15.37
CA SER A 46 -23.82 3.46 15.77
C SER A 46 -24.01 2.43 14.67
N LEU A 47 -22.90 1.91 14.13
CA LEU A 47 -22.92 0.93 13.05
C LEU A 47 -23.82 -0.28 13.37
N PHE A 48 -23.66 -0.81 14.58
CA PHE A 48 -24.39 -2.03 15.02
C PHE A 48 -25.85 -1.73 15.38
N ALA A 49 -26.15 -0.59 16.02
CA ALA A 49 -27.53 -0.21 16.36
C ALA A 49 -28.37 0.13 15.12
N ASP A 50 -27.73 0.64 14.05
CA ASP A 50 -28.41 0.89 12.78
C ASP A 50 -28.63 -0.39 11.94
N GLY A 51 -28.08 -1.53 12.38
CA GLY A 51 -28.32 -2.85 11.78
C GLY A 51 -27.25 -3.30 10.80
N ALA A 52 -25.97 -3.18 11.18
CA ALA A 52 -24.87 -3.80 10.42
C ALA A 52 -25.11 -5.30 10.22
N VAL A 53 -24.73 -5.81 9.05
CA VAL A 53 -24.86 -7.22 8.68
C VAL A 53 -23.48 -7.89 8.77
N SER A 54 -23.43 -9.05 9.45
CA SER A 54 -22.18 -9.83 9.59
C SER A 54 -21.80 -10.49 8.26
N PRO A 55 -20.50 -10.46 7.87
CA PRO A 55 -19.41 -9.71 8.49
C PRO A 55 -19.37 -8.24 8.03
N VAL A 56 -18.66 -7.37 8.77
CA VAL A 56 -18.39 -5.99 8.39
C VAL A 56 -16.95 -5.57 8.71
N CYS A 57 -16.30 -4.93 7.76
CA CYS A 57 -14.95 -4.37 7.93
C CYS A 57 -15.06 -2.92 8.44
N THR A 58 -14.17 -2.54 9.35
CA THR A 58 -14.12 -1.20 9.92
C THR A 58 -12.70 -0.65 9.99
N LEU A 59 -12.57 0.67 9.94
CA LEU A 59 -11.35 1.41 10.23
C LEU A 59 -11.53 2.21 11.53
N ARG A 60 -10.43 2.40 12.28
CA ARG A 60 -10.42 3.21 13.50
C ARG A 60 -9.69 4.53 13.26
N THR A 61 -10.34 5.65 13.56
CA THR A 61 -9.83 7.02 13.29
C THR A 61 -8.51 7.30 13.98
N GLN A 62 -8.40 7.01 15.29
CA GLN A 62 -7.22 7.38 16.07
C GLN A 62 -5.96 6.65 15.59
N PRO A 63 -5.95 5.31 15.43
CA PRO A 63 -4.80 4.59 14.87
C PRO A 63 -4.41 5.08 13.46
N LEU A 64 -5.38 5.36 12.58
CA LEU A 64 -5.09 5.91 11.24
C LEU A 64 -4.31 7.23 11.31
N VAL A 65 -4.77 8.16 12.14
CA VAL A 65 -4.12 9.47 12.31
C VAL A 65 -2.75 9.30 12.96
N HIS A 66 -2.66 8.48 14.01
CA HIS A 66 -1.41 8.17 14.70
C HIS A 66 -0.36 7.63 13.72
N ASN A 67 -0.71 6.64 12.93
CA ASN A 67 0.20 6.00 11.98
C ASN A 67 0.70 6.97 10.90
N MET A 68 -0.20 7.79 10.35
CA MET A 68 0.19 8.82 9.36
C MET A 68 1.18 9.82 9.94
N VAL A 69 0.89 10.36 11.12
CA VAL A 69 1.76 11.35 11.80
C VAL A 69 3.10 10.73 12.15
N THR A 70 3.09 9.51 12.68
CA THR A 70 4.29 8.76 13.08
C THR A 70 5.20 8.52 11.88
N MET A 71 4.68 7.98 10.78
CA MET A 71 5.47 7.71 9.57
C MET A 71 5.99 9.00 8.92
N ALA A 72 5.15 10.04 8.82
CA ALA A 72 5.56 11.33 8.28
C ALA A 72 6.68 11.99 9.10
N ARG A 73 6.61 11.90 10.42
CA ARG A 73 7.65 12.40 11.35
C ARG A 73 8.93 11.58 11.20
N TRP A 74 8.81 10.27 11.12
CA TRP A 74 9.94 9.37 10.96
C TRP A 74 10.69 9.66 9.64
N CYS A 75 9.98 9.75 8.50
CA CYS A 75 10.59 10.07 7.20
C CYS A 75 11.35 11.40 7.24
N ARG A 76 10.75 12.44 7.83
CA ARG A 76 11.43 13.74 7.95
C ARG A 76 12.71 13.66 8.79
N ARG A 77 12.70 12.92 9.92
CA ARG A 77 13.90 12.74 10.77
C ARG A 77 15.01 11.99 10.04
N ARG A 78 14.66 11.07 9.17
CA ARG A 78 15.61 10.22 8.42
C ARG A 78 16.04 10.81 7.08
N GLY A 79 15.52 11.98 6.69
CA GLY A 79 15.85 12.64 5.43
C GLY A 79 15.37 11.87 4.19
N VAL A 80 14.31 11.06 4.32
CA VAL A 80 13.71 10.30 3.22
C VAL A 80 12.31 10.81 2.90
N GLN A 81 11.87 10.58 1.67
CA GLN A 81 10.53 10.90 1.20
C GLN A 81 9.63 9.66 1.21
N LEU A 82 8.32 9.86 1.16
CA LEU A 82 7.35 8.78 1.13
C LEU A 82 6.43 8.93 -0.09
N ALA A 83 6.35 7.87 -0.89
CA ALA A 83 5.34 7.67 -1.92
C ALA A 83 4.56 6.38 -1.59
N PRO A 84 3.55 6.44 -0.69
CA PRO A 84 2.92 5.25 -0.15
C PRO A 84 2.34 4.36 -1.25
N HIS A 85 2.40 3.04 -1.06
CA HIS A 85 1.85 2.10 -2.02
C HIS A 85 0.33 2.08 -1.96
N GLY A 86 -0.31 2.77 -2.90
CA GLY A 86 -1.76 2.91 -2.99
C GLY A 86 -2.50 1.61 -3.24
N LYS A 87 -1.81 0.56 -3.78
CA LYS A 87 -2.40 -0.79 -3.95
C LYS A 87 -2.92 -1.38 -2.64
N THR A 88 -2.42 -0.90 -1.49
CA THR A 88 -2.83 -1.42 -0.18
C THR A 88 -4.31 -1.19 0.07
N HIS A 89 -4.81 0.01 -0.22
CA HIS A 89 -6.20 0.39 0.08
C HIS A 89 -7.01 0.83 -1.15
N MET A 90 -6.37 1.20 -2.25
CA MET A 90 -7.02 1.73 -3.47
C MET A 90 -8.11 2.78 -3.19
N SER A 91 -7.94 3.59 -2.12
CA SER A 91 -8.89 4.61 -1.68
C SER A 91 -8.35 6.02 -1.94
N PRO A 92 -9.06 6.85 -2.72
CA PRO A 92 -8.69 8.25 -2.92
C PRO A 92 -8.76 9.08 -1.63
N GLN A 93 -9.72 8.81 -0.74
CA GLN A 93 -9.87 9.53 0.54
C GLN A 93 -8.66 9.28 1.46
N LEU A 94 -8.23 8.01 1.60
CA LEU A 94 -7.04 7.68 2.39
C LEU A 94 -5.77 8.25 1.74
N LEU A 95 -5.66 8.20 0.41
CA LEU A 95 -4.55 8.81 -0.30
C LEU A 95 -4.50 10.33 -0.10
N ALA A 96 -5.65 11.03 -0.16
CA ALA A 96 -5.72 12.47 0.09
C ALA A 96 -5.11 12.84 1.46
N ARG A 97 -5.40 12.03 2.49
CA ARG A 97 -4.82 12.22 3.83
C ARG A 97 -3.31 11.98 3.85
N GLN A 98 -2.82 10.94 3.15
CA GLN A 98 -1.39 10.65 3.07
C GLN A 98 -0.61 11.77 2.35
N LEU A 99 -1.17 12.32 1.26
CA LEU A 99 -0.61 13.47 0.57
C LEU A 99 -0.64 14.72 1.45
N GLY A 100 -1.73 14.96 2.17
CA GLY A 100 -1.84 16.03 3.16
C GLY A 100 -0.85 15.90 4.33
N ALA A 101 -0.44 14.68 4.68
CA ALA A 101 0.59 14.40 5.68
C ALA A 101 2.03 14.53 5.16
N GLY A 102 2.22 14.82 3.85
CA GLY A 102 3.52 15.10 3.24
C GLY A 102 4.06 13.99 2.34
N ALA A 103 3.24 13.02 1.93
CA ALA A 103 3.64 12.09 0.88
C ALA A 103 3.86 12.86 -0.45
N VAL A 104 4.92 12.50 -1.19
CA VAL A 104 5.36 13.24 -2.38
C VAL A 104 4.77 12.69 -3.69
N ALA A 105 4.25 11.49 -3.66
CA ALA A 105 3.65 10.78 -4.79
C ALA A 105 2.76 9.65 -4.26
N VAL A 106 2.07 8.93 -5.14
CA VAL A 106 1.51 7.61 -4.84
C VAL A 106 2.25 6.54 -5.63
N THR A 107 2.41 5.36 -5.05
CA THR A 107 2.92 4.18 -5.75
C THR A 107 1.77 3.28 -6.19
N ALA A 108 1.79 2.84 -7.43
CA ALA A 108 0.88 1.86 -8.02
C ALA A 108 1.65 0.60 -8.44
N ALA A 109 0.97 -0.53 -8.58
CA ALA A 109 1.58 -1.79 -9.04
C ALA A 109 1.23 -2.12 -10.50
N THR A 110 0.14 -1.58 -11.03
CA THR A 110 -0.33 -1.84 -12.39
C THR A 110 -0.84 -0.56 -13.05
N ILE A 111 -0.88 -0.57 -14.38
CA ILE A 111 -1.44 0.57 -15.15
C ILE A 111 -2.93 0.80 -14.84
N SER A 112 -3.68 -0.24 -14.45
CA SER A 112 -5.08 -0.10 -14.03
C SER A 112 -5.19 0.72 -12.75
N GLN A 113 -4.31 0.47 -11.76
CA GLN A 113 -4.25 1.28 -10.54
C GLN A 113 -3.83 2.73 -10.83
N VAL A 114 -2.88 2.93 -11.77
CA VAL A 114 -2.51 4.27 -12.24
C VAL A 114 -3.74 5.02 -12.77
N ARG A 115 -4.57 4.37 -13.60
CA ARG A 115 -5.80 4.97 -14.14
C ARG A 115 -6.78 5.38 -13.05
N VAL A 116 -6.94 4.56 -12.01
CA VAL A 116 -7.79 4.92 -10.85
C VAL A 116 -7.28 6.20 -10.21
N PHE A 117 -5.99 6.28 -9.84
CA PHE A 117 -5.46 7.47 -9.21
C PHE A 117 -5.49 8.70 -10.12
N ARG A 118 -5.29 8.53 -11.43
CA ARG A 118 -5.44 9.62 -12.42
C ARG A 118 -6.87 10.13 -12.53
N ALA A 119 -7.88 9.26 -12.41
CA ALA A 119 -9.28 9.68 -12.39
C ALA A 119 -9.61 10.63 -11.21
N PHE A 120 -8.82 10.56 -10.13
CA PHE A 120 -8.87 11.49 -9.00
C PHE A 120 -7.80 12.61 -9.07
N GLY A 121 -7.24 12.86 -10.26
CA GLY A 121 -6.35 13.98 -10.50
C GLY A 121 -4.94 13.89 -9.90
N VAL A 122 -4.50 12.69 -9.44
CA VAL A 122 -3.15 12.53 -8.88
C VAL A 122 -2.10 12.85 -9.95
N ARG A 123 -1.19 13.78 -9.64
CA ARG A 123 -0.22 14.32 -10.62
C ARG A 123 1.09 13.56 -10.67
N ARG A 124 1.52 12.95 -9.55
CA ARG A 124 2.79 12.21 -9.50
C ARG A 124 2.56 10.77 -9.05
N ILE A 125 2.89 9.82 -9.93
CA ILE A 125 2.69 8.39 -9.69
C ILE A 125 3.98 7.63 -9.98
N ILE A 126 4.35 6.74 -9.06
CA ILE A 126 5.39 5.75 -9.26
C ILE A 126 4.69 4.43 -9.60
N LEU A 127 4.82 3.94 -10.83
CA LEU A 127 4.42 2.58 -11.19
C LEU A 127 5.58 1.63 -10.83
N ALA A 128 5.49 1.02 -9.66
CA ALA A 128 6.53 0.12 -9.15
C ALA A 128 6.48 -1.25 -9.84
N ASN A 129 6.65 -1.25 -11.13
CA ASN A 129 6.67 -2.43 -12.01
C ASN A 129 7.16 -2.07 -13.40
N GLU A 130 7.50 -3.07 -14.20
CA GLU A 130 7.74 -2.94 -15.63
C GLU A 130 6.40 -2.73 -16.37
N LEU A 131 6.42 -1.86 -17.37
CA LEU A 131 5.26 -1.62 -18.24
C LEU A 131 5.60 -2.05 -19.67
N VAL A 132 5.23 -3.26 -20.02
CA VAL A 132 5.47 -3.83 -21.36
C VAL A 132 4.17 -3.98 -22.18
N ASP A 133 3.00 -3.74 -21.58
CA ASP A 133 1.72 -3.74 -22.29
C ASP A 133 1.60 -2.53 -23.21
N VAL A 134 1.51 -2.80 -24.51
CA VAL A 134 1.45 -1.76 -25.57
C VAL A 134 0.23 -0.85 -25.40
N THR A 135 -0.92 -1.40 -24.97
CA THR A 135 -2.14 -0.61 -24.77
C THR A 135 -1.98 0.34 -23.58
N GLY A 136 -1.38 -0.15 -22.49
CA GLY A 136 -1.06 0.65 -21.31
C GLY A 136 -0.05 1.75 -21.63
N LEU A 137 1.01 1.45 -22.38
CA LEU A 137 2.01 2.42 -22.83
C LEU A 137 1.40 3.53 -23.71
N ARG A 138 0.54 3.17 -24.65
CA ARG A 138 -0.15 4.15 -25.52
C ARG A 138 -1.08 5.06 -24.73
N TRP A 139 -1.82 4.49 -23.75
CA TRP A 139 -2.65 5.29 -22.87
C TRP A 139 -1.80 6.25 -22.02
N LEU A 140 -0.72 5.75 -21.41
CA LEU A 140 0.20 6.55 -20.60
C LEU A 140 0.77 7.71 -21.40
N ALA A 141 1.25 7.45 -22.61
CA ALA A 141 1.83 8.47 -23.47
C ALA A 141 0.81 9.55 -23.87
N ALA A 142 -0.44 9.15 -24.17
CA ALA A 142 -1.51 10.10 -24.46
C ALA A 142 -1.84 10.96 -23.23
N GLU A 143 -1.85 10.37 -22.04
CA GLU A 143 -2.09 11.05 -20.77
C GLU A 143 -0.97 12.04 -20.44
N LEU A 144 0.29 11.66 -20.62
CA LEU A 144 1.45 12.54 -20.46
C LEU A 144 1.43 13.71 -21.45
N ASP A 145 1.11 13.45 -22.72
CA ASP A 145 1.04 14.49 -23.76
C ASP A 145 -0.09 15.49 -23.53
N ALA A 146 -1.22 15.05 -22.95
CA ALA A 146 -2.39 15.87 -22.67
C ALA A 146 -2.25 16.68 -21.37
N ASN A 147 -1.48 16.19 -20.40
CA ASN A 147 -1.38 16.75 -19.06
C ASN A 147 0.08 17.07 -18.71
N PRO A 148 0.57 18.29 -18.95
CA PRO A 148 1.97 18.70 -18.71
C PRO A 148 2.43 18.50 -17.25
N ASP A 149 1.51 18.64 -16.29
CA ASP A 149 1.78 18.50 -14.85
C ASP A 149 1.74 17.04 -14.37
N PHE A 150 1.41 16.09 -15.23
CA PHE A 150 1.40 14.69 -14.88
C PHE A 150 2.80 14.10 -15.03
N GLU A 151 3.27 13.41 -13.98
CA GLU A 151 4.54 12.71 -13.92
C GLU A 151 4.31 11.24 -13.58
N LEU A 152 4.94 10.37 -14.35
CA LEU A 152 4.97 8.94 -14.05
C LEU A 152 6.38 8.40 -14.24
N THR A 153 6.84 7.64 -13.26
CA THR A 153 8.07 6.85 -13.33
C THR A 153 7.73 5.38 -13.22
N CYS A 154 8.34 4.52 -14.05
CA CYS A 154 8.19 3.06 -13.97
C CYS A 154 9.56 2.36 -14.07
N TRP A 155 9.58 1.01 -14.10
CA TRP A 155 10.82 0.23 -14.06
C TRP A 155 11.19 -0.35 -15.41
N VAL A 156 12.48 -0.59 -15.57
CA VAL A 156 13.07 -1.39 -16.65
C VAL A 156 14.17 -2.29 -16.08
N ASP A 157 14.19 -3.56 -16.50
CA ASP A 157 15.15 -4.56 -16.06
C ASP A 157 15.79 -5.35 -17.20
N SER A 158 15.42 -5.05 -18.43
CA SER A 158 15.92 -5.77 -19.60
C SER A 158 15.98 -4.87 -20.86
N VAL A 159 16.99 -5.08 -21.69
CA VAL A 159 17.11 -4.40 -22.99
C VAL A 159 15.88 -4.66 -23.86
N ARG A 160 15.30 -5.85 -23.78
CA ARG A 160 14.06 -6.17 -24.50
C ARG A 160 12.87 -5.36 -24.02
N GLY A 161 12.73 -5.15 -22.71
CA GLY A 161 11.71 -4.28 -22.13
C GLY A 161 11.82 -2.84 -22.65
N VAL A 162 13.04 -2.29 -22.64
CA VAL A 162 13.34 -0.96 -23.20
C VAL A 162 12.93 -0.85 -24.68
N GLN A 163 13.29 -1.86 -25.50
CA GLN A 163 12.93 -1.90 -26.93
C GLN A 163 11.41 -1.93 -27.15
N LEU A 164 10.68 -2.72 -26.36
CA LEU A 164 9.21 -2.79 -26.43
C LEU A 164 8.57 -1.43 -26.08
N MET A 165 9.05 -0.80 -25.00
CA MET A 165 8.57 0.54 -24.62
C MET A 165 8.87 1.58 -25.70
N THR A 166 10.10 1.65 -26.19
CA THR A 166 10.52 2.58 -27.25
C THR A 166 9.64 2.44 -28.49
N SER A 167 9.40 1.21 -28.93
CA SER A 167 8.57 0.92 -30.11
C SER A 167 7.11 1.34 -29.90
N ALA A 168 6.55 1.07 -28.72
CA ALA A 168 5.15 1.40 -28.40
C ALA A 168 4.91 2.91 -28.26
N LEU A 169 5.94 3.68 -27.90
CA LEU A 169 5.90 5.12 -27.67
C LEU A 169 6.27 5.94 -28.89
N THR A 170 6.53 5.33 -30.04
CA THR A 170 6.89 6.02 -31.29
C THR A 170 5.85 7.09 -31.67
N GLY A 171 6.32 8.29 -32.04
CA GLY A 171 5.49 9.43 -32.44
C GLY A 171 4.88 10.22 -31.28
N ARG A 172 5.21 9.89 -30.01
CA ARG A 172 4.76 10.64 -28.83
C ARG A 172 5.73 11.81 -28.53
N ARG A 173 5.25 12.82 -27.78
CA ARG A 173 6.01 14.06 -27.54
C ARG A 173 6.90 13.95 -26.32
N ARG A 174 6.33 13.45 -25.21
CA ARG A 174 7.03 13.35 -23.92
C ARG A 174 7.69 11.99 -23.76
N GLN A 175 8.91 12.01 -23.23
CA GLN A 175 9.58 10.80 -22.76
C GLN A 175 8.91 10.27 -21.48
N VAL A 176 9.02 8.97 -21.26
CA VAL A 176 8.60 8.33 -20.01
C VAL A 176 9.83 8.19 -19.10
N ASP A 177 9.72 8.64 -17.87
CA ASP A 177 10.75 8.49 -16.87
C ASP A 177 10.86 7.03 -16.42
N VAL A 178 12.08 6.49 -16.40
CA VAL A 178 12.32 5.11 -15.98
C VAL A 178 13.47 5.01 -14.97
N CYS A 179 13.34 4.04 -14.07
CA CYS A 179 14.42 3.58 -13.21
C CYS A 179 14.87 2.19 -13.63
N VAL A 180 16.19 1.93 -13.61
CA VAL A 180 16.69 0.56 -13.68
C VAL A 180 16.30 -0.15 -12.37
N GLU A 181 15.59 -1.28 -12.48
CA GLU A 181 15.30 -2.09 -11.30
C GLU A 181 16.46 -3.04 -11.01
N VAL A 182 16.98 -2.98 -9.78
CA VAL A 182 17.96 -3.93 -9.25
C VAL A 182 17.18 -5.05 -8.57
N GLY A 183 17.39 -6.28 -9.01
CA GLY A 183 16.81 -7.48 -8.43
C GLY A 183 17.84 -8.29 -7.63
N GLN A 184 17.39 -9.42 -7.11
CA GLN A 184 18.23 -10.35 -6.34
C GLN A 184 17.91 -11.80 -6.72
N PRO A 185 18.88 -12.72 -6.60
CA PRO A 185 18.63 -14.14 -6.87
C PRO A 185 17.48 -14.68 -6.02
N GLY A 186 16.58 -15.46 -6.63
CA GLY A 186 15.37 -15.96 -5.98
C GLY A 186 14.25 -14.93 -5.80
N GLY A 187 14.51 -13.64 -6.06
CA GLY A 187 13.49 -12.58 -6.10
C GLY A 187 12.71 -12.56 -7.41
N ARG A 188 11.86 -11.54 -7.57
CA ARG A 188 10.94 -11.43 -8.73
C ARG A 188 11.61 -10.77 -9.95
N THR A 189 11.38 -9.50 -10.23
CA THR A 189 11.93 -8.69 -11.34
C THR A 189 13.29 -8.06 -10.99
N GLY A 190 13.88 -7.34 -11.91
CA GLY A 190 15.11 -6.56 -11.74
C GLY A 190 16.39 -7.23 -12.25
N CYS A 191 17.37 -6.42 -12.62
CA CYS A 191 18.69 -6.85 -13.08
C CYS A 191 19.40 -7.64 -11.97
N ARG A 192 20.00 -8.80 -12.32
CA ARG A 192 20.68 -9.70 -11.37
C ARG A 192 22.16 -9.39 -11.17
N ASP A 193 22.74 -8.62 -12.07
CA ASP A 193 24.17 -8.27 -12.07
C ASP A 193 24.40 -6.87 -12.64
N ALA A 194 25.62 -6.37 -12.44
CA ALA A 194 26.03 -5.05 -12.87
C ALA A 194 26.05 -4.89 -14.40
N GLU A 195 26.47 -5.92 -15.13
CA GLU A 195 26.55 -5.91 -16.58
C GLU A 195 25.18 -5.74 -17.23
N THR A 196 24.18 -6.49 -16.73
CA THR A 196 22.78 -6.37 -17.15
C THR A 196 22.24 -4.97 -16.84
N ALA A 197 22.47 -4.43 -15.63
CA ALA A 197 22.02 -3.10 -15.26
C ALA A 197 22.62 -2.01 -16.15
N ASP A 198 23.92 -2.11 -16.46
CA ASP A 198 24.62 -1.18 -17.35
C ASP A 198 24.10 -1.26 -18.81
N ALA A 199 23.85 -2.47 -19.30
CA ALA A 199 23.28 -2.67 -20.64
C ALA A 199 21.86 -2.07 -20.75
N VAL A 200 21.04 -2.26 -19.73
CA VAL A 200 19.69 -1.69 -19.66
C VAL A 200 19.75 -0.15 -19.61
N ALA A 201 20.62 0.41 -18.74
CA ALA A 201 20.77 1.86 -18.62
C ALA A 201 21.20 2.50 -19.95
N ARG A 202 22.18 1.90 -20.65
CA ARG A 202 22.60 2.39 -21.99
C ARG A 202 21.49 2.30 -23.02
N ALA A 203 20.73 1.19 -23.02
CA ALA A 203 19.60 1.05 -23.94
C ALA A 203 18.50 2.12 -23.67
N VAL A 204 18.33 2.57 -22.42
CA VAL A 204 17.44 3.69 -22.09
C VAL A 204 17.97 4.99 -22.66
N VAL A 205 19.24 5.32 -22.43
CA VAL A 205 19.90 6.56 -22.94
C VAL A 205 19.90 6.61 -24.48
N ASP A 206 20.02 5.45 -25.15
CA ASP A 206 19.92 5.35 -26.60
C ASP A 206 18.48 5.51 -27.13
N SER A 207 17.47 5.52 -26.24
CA SER A 207 16.07 5.66 -26.61
C SER A 207 15.62 7.13 -26.59
N ASP A 208 15.10 7.63 -27.70
CA ASP A 208 14.49 8.97 -27.77
C ASP A 208 13.09 9.04 -27.08
N ARG A 209 12.62 7.94 -26.48
CA ARG A 209 11.27 7.82 -25.88
C ARG A 209 11.31 7.65 -24.36
N LEU A 210 12.45 7.31 -23.80
CA LEU A 210 12.63 7.07 -22.37
C LEU A 210 13.65 8.06 -21.82
N ARG A 211 13.60 8.30 -20.51
CA ARG A 211 14.56 9.12 -19.77
C ARG A 211 15.00 8.37 -18.53
N LEU A 212 16.29 8.15 -18.38
CA LEU A 212 16.84 7.48 -17.20
C LEU A 212 16.92 8.43 -16.01
N VAL A 213 16.09 8.22 -15.00
CA VAL A 213 15.98 9.12 -13.84
C VAL A 213 16.43 8.51 -12.52
N GLY A 214 16.74 7.22 -12.48
CA GLY A 214 17.13 6.63 -11.20
C GLY A 214 17.25 5.12 -11.16
N VAL A 215 17.26 4.60 -9.94
CA VAL A 215 17.34 3.18 -9.63
C VAL A 215 16.22 2.79 -8.67
N ALA A 216 15.60 1.66 -8.92
CA ALA A 216 14.56 1.08 -8.09
C ALA A 216 14.93 -0.32 -7.60
N GLY A 217 14.26 -0.80 -6.55
CA GLY A 217 14.39 -2.16 -6.08
C GLY A 217 13.35 -2.50 -5.02
N TYR A 218 13.32 -3.76 -4.60
CA TYR A 218 12.46 -4.21 -3.51
C TYR A 218 13.20 -5.19 -2.61
N GLU A 219 13.60 -4.71 -1.46
CA GLU A 219 14.45 -5.41 -0.51
C GLU A 219 13.79 -6.64 0.14
N ALA A 220 12.45 -6.66 0.22
CA ALA A 220 11.70 -7.78 0.78
C ALA A 220 11.23 -8.78 -0.30
N ALA A 221 11.86 -8.80 -1.49
CA ALA A 221 11.47 -9.70 -2.58
C ALA A 221 11.67 -11.19 -2.23
N THR A 222 12.56 -11.51 -1.29
CA THR A 222 12.88 -12.88 -0.86
C THR A 222 12.25 -13.26 0.49
N GLY A 223 11.59 -12.34 1.19
CA GLY A 223 10.92 -12.60 2.46
C GLY A 223 10.82 -11.41 3.39
N HIS A 224 10.25 -11.66 4.56
CA HIS A 224 10.02 -10.68 5.63
C HIS A 224 10.70 -11.07 6.96
N GLU A 225 11.67 -11.97 6.91
CA GLU A 225 12.42 -12.41 8.09
C GLU A 225 13.28 -11.28 8.63
N VAL A 226 13.29 -11.07 9.95
CA VAL A 226 14.01 -9.96 10.60
C VAL A 226 15.18 -10.43 11.50
N GLY A 227 15.59 -11.69 11.38
CA GLY A 227 16.79 -12.22 12.04
C GLY A 227 18.09 -11.71 11.39
N ASP A 228 19.22 -11.83 12.10
CA ASP A 228 20.51 -11.26 11.71
C ASP A 228 20.95 -11.64 10.29
N ALA A 229 20.74 -12.89 9.87
CA ALA A 229 21.08 -13.35 8.53
C ALA A 229 20.26 -12.68 7.43
N ALA A 230 18.95 -12.49 7.67
CA ALA A 230 18.07 -11.80 6.74
C ALA A 230 18.40 -10.30 6.66
N VAL A 231 18.64 -9.66 7.81
CA VAL A 231 19.09 -8.26 7.88
C VAL A 231 20.41 -8.07 7.13
N ALA A 232 21.39 -8.98 7.30
CA ALA A 232 22.65 -8.92 6.58
C ALA A 232 22.47 -9.08 5.06
N ALA A 233 21.59 -10.00 4.61
CA ALA A 233 21.29 -10.19 3.20
C ALA A 233 20.62 -8.95 2.58
N VAL A 234 19.64 -8.36 3.27
CA VAL A 234 18.98 -7.12 2.85
C VAL A 234 19.97 -5.95 2.81
N THR A 235 20.85 -5.84 3.81
CA THR A 235 21.92 -4.83 3.83
C THR A 235 22.82 -4.96 2.61
N GLY A 236 23.28 -6.16 2.29
CA GLY A 236 24.10 -6.41 1.10
C GLY A 236 23.38 -6.06 -0.21
N TYR A 237 22.10 -6.38 -0.29
CA TYR A 237 21.28 -5.99 -1.44
C TYR A 237 21.14 -4.47 -1.59
N LEU A 238 20.83 -3.76 -0.52
CA LEU A 238 20.72 -2.29 -0.54
C LEU A 238 22.07 -1.63 -0.86
N GLN A 239 23.20 -2.21 -0.40
CA GLN A 239 24.50 -1.74 -0.80
C GLN A 239 24.76 -1.93 -2.30
N SER A 240 24.32 -3.04 -2.90
CA SER A 240 24.42 -3.23 -4.36
C SER A 240 23.56 -2.25 -5.15
N MET A 241 22.40 -1.84 -4.62
CA MET A 241 21.60 -0.74 -5.19
C MET A 241 22.37 0.58 -5.14
N ARG A 242 22.97 0.90 -3.98
CA ARG A 242 23.79 2.10 -3.81
C ARG A 242 24.95 2.14 -4.81
N ASP A 243 25.69 1.05 -4.94
CA ASP A 243 26.80 0.93 -5.87
C ASP A 243 26.35 1.09 -7.33
N THR A 244 25.16 0.58 -7.66
CA THR A 244 24.54 0.75 -8.98
C THR A 244 24.20 2.21 -9.26
N VAL A 245 23.65 2.96 -8.29
CA VAL A 245 23.38 4.41 -8.45
C VAL A 245 24.69 5.17 -8.73
N ILE A 246 25.75 4.90 -7.95
CA ILE A 246 27.05 5.57 -8.12
C ILE A 246 27.64 5.25 -9.50
N ARG A 247 27.59 3.98 -9.92
CA ARG A 247 28.13 3.52 -11.20
C ARG A 247 27.36 4.12 -12.39
N LEU A 248 26.03 4.18 -12.31
CA LEU A 248 25.17 4.71 -13.36
C LEU A 248 25.07 6.24 -13.35
N HIS A 249 25.67 6.93 -12.37
CA HIS A 249 25.57 8.38 -12.22
C HIS A 249 25.84 9.17 -13.52
N PRO A 250 26.84 8.84 -14.34
CA PRO A 250 27.12 9.57 -15.60
C PRO A 250 26.05 9.37 -16.68
N LEU A 251 25.12 8.42 -16.52
CA LEU A 251 24.08 8.07 -17.49
C LEU A 251 22.73 8.66 -17.12
N PHE A 252 22.53 9.20 -15.91
CA PHE A 252 21.26 9.81 -15.55
C PHE A 252 21.00 11.09 -16.33
N GLU A 253 19.79 11.21 -16.83
CA GLU A 253 19.32 12.35 -17.64
C GLU A 253 18.55 13.36 -16.77
N THR A 254 18.94 13.47 -15.51
CA THR A 254 18.36 14.37 -14.51
C THR A 254 19.41 14.78 -13.49
N ASP A 255 19.32 16.01 -12.99
CA ASP A 255 20.13 16.49 -11.87
C ASP A 255 19.59 15.98 -10.50
N GLU A 256 18.35 15.49 -10.46
CA GLU A 256 17.69 14.98 -9.26
C GLU A 256 17.38 13.49 -9.43
N ILE A 257 18.29 12.66 -8.95
CA ILE A 257 18.25 11.20 -9.14
C ILE A 257 17.22 10.60 -8.16
N LEU A 258 16.32 9.77 -8.69
CA LEU A 258 15.38 9.00 -7.88
C LEU A 258 16.01 7.67 -7.44
N VAL A 259 16.04 7.41 -6.14
CA VAL A 259 16.33 6.08 -5.61
C VAL A 259 15.15 5.62 -4.79
N THR A 260 14.58 4.45 -5.11
CA THR A 260 13.35 4.02 -4.46
C THR A 260 13.35 2.54 -4.11
N ALA A 261 13.11 2.29 -2.83
CA ALA A 261 12.92 1.00 -2.18
C ALA A 261 12.05 1.21 -0.93
N GLY A 262 12.00 0.27 -0.01
CA GLY A 262 11.35 0.44 1.30
C GLY A 262 9.90 -0.02 1.33
N GLY A 263 9.71 -1.33 1.45
CA GLY A 263 8.47 -1.94 1.89
C GLY A 263 8.22 -1.69 3.37
N SER A 264 7.25 -2.41 3.97
CA SER A 264 6.86 -2.18 5.36
C SER A 264 7.76 -2.86 6.39
N THR A 265 8.69 -3.74 5.97
CA THR A 265 9.55 -4.55 6.85
C THR A 265 10.94 -3.95 7.11
N TYR A 266 11.57 -3.28 6.11
CA TYR A 266 12.97 -2.89 6.16
C TYR A 266 13.22 -1.42 5.76
N PHE A 267 12.23 -0.55 5.89
CA PHE A 267 12.40 0.86 5.49
C PHE A 267 13.46 1.60 6.34
N ASP A 268 13.80 1.09 7.51
CA ASP A 268 14.92 1.56 8.34
C ASP A 268 16.28 1.34 7.63
N LEU A 269 16.52 0.11 7.16
CA LEU A 269 17.73 -0.23 6.42
C LEU A 269 17.84 0.57 5.11
N VAL A 270 16.71 0.80 4.44
CA VAL A 270 16.68 1.66 3.25
C VAL A 270 17.11 3.08 3.59
N ALA A 271 16.58 3.65 4.68
CA ALA A 271 16.96 4.99 5.12
C ALA A 271 18.42 5.06 5.58
N ASP A 272 18.96 4.01 6.19
CA ASP A 272 20.36 3.97 6.63
C ASP A 272 21.36 3.87 5.46
N ILE A 273 21.03 3.08 4.44
CA ILE A 273 21.98 2.74 3.37
C ILE A 273 21.81 3.64 2.15
N LEU A 274 20.59 4.00 1.80
CA LEU A 274 20.29 4.79 0.59
C LEU A 274 20.14 6.30 0.88
N THR A 275 20.87 6.81 1.87
CA THR A 275 21.04 8.24 2.16
C THR A 275 22.52 8.59 2.30
N GLY A 276 22.87 9.86 2.53
CA GLY A 276 24.28 10.27 2.67
C GLY A 276 25.10 9.98 1.39
N TRP A 277 24.66 10.49 0.27
CA TRP A 277 25.28 10.29 -1.05
C TRP A 277 26.57 11.09 -1.20
N PRO A 278 27.47 10.68 -2.11
CA PRO A 278 28.69 11.43 -2.41
C PRO A 278 28.41 12.89 -2.81
N GLU A 279 29.39 13.75 -2.55
CA GLU A 279 29.34 15.16 -2.99
C GLU A 279 29.14 15.25 -4.50
N GLY A 280 28.31 16.18 -4.95
CA GLY A 280 27.97 16.36 -6.38
C GLY A 280 26.79 15.50 -6.87
N MET A 281 26.23 14.63 -6.02
CA MET A 281 25.03 13.85 -6.35
C MET A 281 23.82 14.36 -5.58
N THR A 282 22.78 14.83 -6.30
CA THR A 282 21.49 15.15 -5.69
C THR A 282 20.54 13.94 -5.85
N VAL A 283 20.37 13.19 -4.76
CA VAL A 283 19.59 11.95 -4.77
C VAL A 283 18.41 12.04 -3.82
N HIS A 284 17.22 11.73 -4.30
CA HIS A 284 16.00 11.63 -3.51
C HIS A 284 15.68 10.16 -3.21
N THR A 285 15.82 9.80 -1.95
CA THR A 285 15.46 8.46 -1.46
C THR A 285 13.98 8.44 -1.10
N VAL A 286 13.21 7.60 -1.80
CA VAL A 286 11.75 7.53 -1.69
C VAL A 286 11.33 6.14 -1.23
N LEU A 287 10.68 6.08 -0.07
CA LEU A 287 10.05 4.88 0.47
C LEU A 287 8.68 4.63 -0.17
N ARG A 288 8.28 3.36 -0.28
CA ARG A 288 6.99 2.95 -0.86
C ARG A 288 6.10 2.16 0.10
N SER A 289 6.39 2.20 1.39
CA SER A 289 5.59 1.52 2.42
C SER A 289 4.11 1.92 2.31
N GLY A 290 3.20 0.95 2.28
CA GLY A 290 1.75 1.17 2.18
C GLY A 290 1.01 0.72 3.44
N CYS A 291 1.36 -0.45 3.97
CA CYS A 291 0.68 -1.07 5.11
C CYS A 291 0.83 -0.29 6.42
N TYR A 292 1.81 0.61 6.53
CA TYR A 292 1.98 1.46 7.71
C TYR A 292 0.69 2.20 8.11
N LEU A 293 -0.15 2.56 7.12
CA LEU A 293 -1.36 3.37 7.35
C LEU A 293 -2.33 2.68 8.31
N THR A 294 -2.58 1.40 8.09
CA THR A 294 -3.46 0.61 8.94
C THR A 294 -2.73 -0.33 9.86
N HIS A 295 -1.43 -0.55 9.61
CA HIS A 295 -0.67 -1.58 10.31
C HIS A 295 -1.41 -2.92 10.29
N ASP A 296 -1.07 -3.88 11.17
CA ASP A 296 -1.81 -5.11 11.36
C ASP A 296 -1.49 -5.76 12.72
N ASP A 297 -2.17 -6.86 13.02
CA ASP A 297 -2.00 -7.65 14.25
C ASP A 297 -1.13 -8.89 14.05
N GLY A 298 -0.52 -9.06 12.88
CA GLY A 298 0.24 -10.24 12.50
C GLY A 298 1.61 -9.94 11.94
N LEU A 299 1.75 -10.04 10.62
CA LEU A 299 3.03 -9.91 9.92
C LEU A 299 3.79 -8.64 10.29
N TYR A 300 3.18 -7.48 10.10
CA TYR A 300 3.86 -6.21 10.33
C TYR A 300 3.98 -5.85 11.82
N ALA A 301 3.10 -6.35 12.67
CA ALA A 301 3.27 -6.24 14.13
C ALA A 301 4.60 -6.85 14.59
N ARG A 302 5.06 -7.94 13.91
CA ARG A 302 6.33 -8.61 14.24
C ARG A 302 7.53 -8.08 13.46
N THR A 303 7.33 -7.48 12.28
CA THR A 303 8.42 -7.21 11.34
C THR A 303 8.70 -5.73 11.07
N THR A 304 7.79 -4.82 11.47
CA THR A 304 8.00 -3.37 11.28
C THR A 304 9.26 -2.88 12.02
N PRO A 305 10.03 -1.95 11.44
CA PRO A 305 11.13 -1.29 12.13
C PRO A 305 10.68 -0.48 13.37
N LEU A 306 9.51 0.15 13.30
CA LEU A 306 8.96 0.93 14.42
C LEU A 306 8.50 -0.02 15.53
N GLY A 307 9.10 0.09 16.70
CA GLY A 307 8.99 -0.86 17.81
C GLY A 307 10.12 -1.90 17.86
N ARG A 308 10.88 -2.08 16.75
CA ARG A 308 12.06 -2.95 16.68
C ARG A 308 13.37 -2.18 16.77
N THR A 309 13.49 -1.07 16.04
CA THR A 309 14.70 -0.24 15.96
C THR A 309 14.47 1.23 16.34
N ASP A 310 13.24 1.61 16.62
CA ASP A 310 12.83 2.97 17.04
C ASP A 310 11.78 2.85 18.15
N ASP A 311 11.74 3.78 19.09
CA ASP A 311 10.76 3.83 20.20
C ASP A 311 9.33 4.15 19.71
N ALA A 312 9.17 4.65 18.49
CA ALA A 312 7.86 4.87 17.89
C ALA A 312 7.21 3.53 17.54
N HIS A 313 5.88 3.49 17.53
CA HIS A 313 5.12 2.32 17.15
C HIS A 313 3.97 2.69 16.22
N LEU A 314 3.46 1.71 15.50
CA LEU A 314 2.25 1.80 14.69
C LEU A 314 1.14 0.99 15.37
N GLU A 315 -0.10 1.40 15.14
CA GLU A 315 -1.28 0.81 15.74
C GLU A 315 -2.16 0.15 14.68
N PRO A 316 -2.68 -1.08 14.92
CA PRO A 316 -3.67 -1.68 14.04
C PRO A 316 -4.92 -0.80 13.93
N ALA A 317 -5.33 -0.48 12.70
CA ALA A 317 -6.45 0.39 12.42
C ALA A 317 -7.59 -0.27 11.64
N LEU A 318 -7.36 -1.46 11.08
CA LEU A 318 -8.31 -2.20 10.26
C LEU A 318 -8.73 -3.46 11.00
N SER A 319 -10.03 -3.68 11.15
CA SER A 319 -10.58 -4.87 11.78
C SER A 319 -11.81 -5.39 11.04
N VAL A 320 -12.19 -6.64 11.28
CA VAL A 320 -13.42 -7.24 10.78
C VAL A 320 -14.26 -7.74 11.94
N TRP A 321 -15.52 -7.34 11.94
CA TRP A 321 -16.53 -7.79 12.92
C TRP A 321 -17.37 -8.88 12.32
N ALA A 322 -17.59 -9.96 13.09
CA ALA A 322 -18.46 -11.04 12.63
C ALA A 322 -19.19 -11.70 13.80
N GLN A 323 -20.34 -12.31 13.50
CA GLN A 323 -21.18 -12.99 14.50
C GLN A 323 -20.81 -14.47 14.61
N VAL A 324 -20.95 -14.99 15.81
CA VAL A 324 -20.94 -16.43 16.06
C VAL A 324 -22.20 -17.05 15.46
N LEU A 325 -22.01 -17.95 14.50
CA LEU A 325 -23.10 -18.65 13.82
C LEU A 325 -23.50 -19.96 14.54
N SER A 326 -22.53 -20.63 15.14
CA SER A 326 -22.74 -21.95 15.74
C SER A 326 -21.74 -22.25 16.85
N ARG A 327 -22.16 -23.02 17.81
CA ARG A 327 -21.33 -23.61 18.89
C ARG A 327 -21.47 -25.14 18.85
N PRO A 328 -20.85 -25.82 17.87
CA PRO A 328 -21.03 -27.28 17.71
C PRO A 328 -20.34 -28.11 18.82
N GLU A 329 -19.31 -27.54 19.47
CA GLU A 329 -18.56 -28.15 20.57
C GLU A 329 -18.32 -27.09 21.66
N PRO A 330 -18.09 -27.50 22.92
CA PRO A 330 -17.90 -26.58 24.05
C PRO A 330 -16.74 -25.58 23.83
N ASP A 331 -15.68 -26.02 23.13
CA ASP A 331 -14.46 -25.25 22.87
C ASP A 331 -14.34 -24.78 21.39
N LEU A 332 -15.41 -24.89 20.61
CA LEU A 332 -15.43 -24.47 19.21
C LEU A 332 -16.60 -23.55 18.89
N ALA A 333 -16.29 -22.38 18.36
CA ALA A 333 -17.26 -21.50 17.74
C ALA A 333 -17.02 -21.38 16.22
N ILE A 334 -18.10 -21.38 15.45
CA ILE A 334 -18.06 -21.08 14.02
C ILE A 334 -18.53 -19.64 13.85
N VAL A 335 -17.66 -18.83 13.26
CA VAL A 335 -17.88 -17.39 13.06
C VAL A 335 -18.19 -17.11 11.59
N GLY A 336 -19.11 -16.20 11.32
CA GLY A 336 -19.63 -15.84 9.99
C GLY A 336 -18.71 -14.91 9.19
N MET A 337 -17.42 -15.24 9.09
CA MET A 337 -16.45 -14.62 8.20
C MET A 337 -15.49 -15.68 7.66
N GLY A 338 -14.88 -15.43 6.51
CA GLY A 338 -13.93 -16.38 5.95
C GLY A 338 -12.96 -15.72 4.97
N ARG A 339 -12.39 -16.53 4.06
CA ARG A 339 -11.41 -16.07 3.05
C ARG A 339 -11.95 -14.97 2.14
N ARG A 340 -13.28 -14.83 2.04
CA ARG A 340 -13.96 -13.77 1.26
C ARG A 340 -14.03 -12.45 2.00
N ASP A 341 -13.64 -12.41 3.29
CA ASP A 341 -13.85 -11.27 4.17
C ASP A 341 -12.57 -10.77 4.83
N VAL A 342 -11.61 -11.67 5.09
CA VAL A 342 -10.34 -11.40 5.77
C VAL A 342 -9.15 -11.99 5.01
N SER A 343 -7.95 -11.48 5.29
CA SER A 343 -6.68 -12.06 4.82
C SER A 343 -6.40 -13.41 5.49
N PHE A 344 -5.62 -14.25 4.80
CA PHE A 344 -5.19 -15.56 5.28
C PHE A 344 -3.85 -16.00 4.65
N ASP A 345 -3.20 -15.11 3.92
CA ASP A 345 -1.99 -15.38 3.15
C ASP A 345 -0.71 -15.27 3.99
N GLN A 346 -0.79 -14.62 5.16
CA GLN A 346 0.32 -14.53 6.12
C GLN A 346 -0.05 -15.18 7.46
N ASP A 347 -1.02 -14.60 8.17
CA ASP A 347 -1.54 -15.15 9.43
C ASP A 347 -3.07 -15.17 9.40
N LEU A 348 -3.66 -15.92 10.34
CA LEU A 348 -5.10 -15.95 10.54
C LEU A 348 -5.56 -14.78 11.43
N PRO A 349 -6.83 -14.35 11.35
CA PRO A 349 -7.37 -13.28 12.18
C PRO A 349 -7.24 -13.54 13.68
N VAL A 350 -7.03 -12.48 14.45
CA VAL A 350 -6.84 -12.53 15.90
C VAL A 350 -8.10 -12.00 16.60
N PRO A 351 -8.79 -12.78 17.46
CA PRO A 351 -9.98 -12.30 18.18
C PRO A 351 -9.59 -11.28 19.26
N TYR A 352 -10.13 -10.05 19.18
CA TYR A 352 -9.88 -9.05 20.22
C TYR A 352 -10.62 -9.38 21.53
N GLY A 353 -9.97 -9.05 22.64
CA GLY A 353 -10.51 -9.30 23.97
C GLY A 353 -10.49 -10.77 24.41
N ARG A 354 -9.94 -11.69 23.61
CA ARG A 354 -9.86 -13.13 23.86
C ARG A 354 -8.46 -13.68 23.51
N PRO A 355 -7.41 -13.29 24.26
CA PRO A 355 -6.01 -13.53 23.87
C PRO A 355 -5.62 -15.02 23.83
N ASP A 356 -6.31 -15.87 24.57
CA ASP A 356 -6.02 -17.31 24.65
C ASP A 356 -6.88 -18.12 23.65
N SER A 357 -7.83 -17.50 23.00
CA SER A 357 -8.63 -18.09 21.90
C SER A 357 -8.00 -17.77 20.56
N ARG A 358 -8.13 -18.67 19.58
CA ARG A 358 -7.51 -18.48 18.27
C ARG A 358 -8.35 -18.99 17.11
N VAL A 359 -8.28 -18.33 15.99
CA VAL A 359 -8.76 -18.87 14.72
C VAL A 359 -7.78 -19.93 14.24
N GLU A 360 -8.27 -21.16 14.03
CA GLU A 360 -7.42 -22.27 13.58
C GLU A 360 -7.51 -22.51 12.07
N LYS A 361 -8.63 -22.11 11.46
CA LYS A 361 -8.91 -22.40 10.06
C LYS A 361 -9.93 -21.42 9.49
N LEU A 362 -9.80 -21.11 8.20
CA LEU A 362 -10.82 -20.41 7.41
C LEU A 362 -11.29 -21.27 6.25
N ASN A 363 -12.61 -21.37 6.08
CA ASN A 363 -13.27 -21.70 4.84
C ASN A 363 -13.62 -20.39 4.11
N ASP A 364 -14.36 -20.46 3.00
CA ASP A 364 -14.73 -19.25 2.23
C ASP A 364 -15.55 -18.26 3.07
N GLN A 365 -16.50 -18.76 3.89
CA GLN A 365 -17.44 -17.94 4.66
C GLN A 365 -17.55 -18.39 6.16
N HIS A 366 -16.60 -19.18 6.65
CA HIS A 366 -16.59 -19.62 8.05
C HIS A 366 -15.17 -19.52 8.61
N ALA A 367 -15.05 -19.00 9.85
CA ALA A 367 -13.87 -19.12 10.68
C ALA A 367 -14.12 -20.11 11.81
N TYR A 368 -13.13 -20.95 12.07
CA TYR A 368 -13.12 -21.89 13.18
C TYR A 368 -12.36 -21.26 14.33
N LEU A 369 -13.09 -20.79 15.33
CA LEU A 369 -12.52 -20.17 16.52
C LEU A 369 -12.43 -21.20 17.65
N ARG A 370 -11.21 -21.61 18.00
CA ARG A 370 -10.94 -22.45 19.16
C ARG A 370 -10.94 -21.57 20.40
N LEU A 371 -11.82 -21.90 21.34
CA LEU A 371 -12.03 -21.13 22.56
C LEU A 371 -11.17 -21.64 23.70
N ALA A 372 -10.57 -20.74 24.44
CA ALA A 372 -9.98 -21.02 25.73
C ALA A 372 -11.08 -21.32 26.77
N PRO A 373 -10.75 -22.01 27.87
CA PRO A 373 -11.72 -22.32 28.94
C PRO A 373 -12.42 -21.08 29.51
N ALA A 374 -11.73 -19.95 29.57
CA ALA A 374 -12.28 -18.68 30.05
C ALA A 374 -13.30 -18.02 29.07
N ASP A 375 -13.32 -18.45 27.80
CA ASP A 375 -14.12 -17.85 26.74
C ASP A 375 -15.34 -18.71 26.33
N GLN A 376 -15.66 -19.73 27.10
CA GLN A 376 -16.76 -20.67 26.79
C GLN A 376 -18.15 -20.09 27.02
N ASP A 377 -18.25 -18.88 27.60
CA ASP A 377 -19.50 -18.11 27.76
C ASP A 377 -20.01 -17.51 26.43
N LEU A 378 -19.18 -17.50 25.39
CA LEU A 378 -19.53 -16.96 24.07
C LEU A 378 -20.75 -17.66 23.49
N ALA A 379 -21.78 -16.91 23.11
CA ALA A 379 -23.06 -17.41 22.62
C ALA A 379 -23.22 -17.26 21.11
N VAL A 380 -24.12 -18.04 20.52
CA VAL A 380 -24.56 -17.85 19.13
C VAL A 380 -25.26 -16.50 19.01
N GLY A 381 -24.87 -15.71 18.01
CA GLY A 381 -25.36 -14.35 17.78
C GLY A 381 -24.45 -13.26 18.34
N ASP A 382 -23.49 -13.59 19.20
CA ASP A 382 -22.52 -12.61 19.71
C ASP A 382 -21.64 -12.06 18.58
N TRP A 383 -21.38 -10.74 18.65
CA TRP A 383 -20.44 -10.07 17.78
C TRP A 383 -19.01 -10.13 18.36
N LEU A 384 -18.06 -10.47 17.49
CA LEU A 384 -16.64 -10.45 17.81
C LEU A 384 -15.91 -9.54 16.83
N GLU A 385 -14.91 -8.82 17.33
CA GLU A 385 -13.95 -8.06 16.53
C GLU A 385 -12.68 -8.88 16.32
N PHE A 386 -12.17 -8.87 15.09
CA PHE A 386 -10.94 -9.56 14.71
C PHE A 386 -9.93 -8.60 14.14
N GLY A 387 -8.75 -8.57 14.72
CA GLY A 387 -7.56 -8.01 14.11
C GLY A 387 -7.11 -8.86 12.92
N ILE A 388 -6.43 -8.24 11.97
CA ILE A 388 -6.06 -8.90 10.71
C ILE A 388 -4.55 -8.87 10.51
N SER A 389 -4.04 -9.74 9.66
CA SER A 389 -2.68 -9.69 9.14
C SER A 389 -2.71 -9.35 7.65
N HIS A 390 -1.70 -8.59 7.16
CA HIS A 390 -1.56 -8.19 5.77
C HIS A 390 -2.80 -7.43 5.21
N PRO A 391 -2.97 -6.15 5.53
CA PRO A 391 -4.18 -5.38 5.20
C PRO A 391 -4.48 -5.27 3.70
N CYS A 392 -3.48 -5.41 2.83
CA CYS A 392 -3.66 -5.34 1.38
C CYS A 392 -4.70 -6.35 0.86
N THR A 393 -4.71 -7.56 1.45
CA THR A 393 -5.61 -8.66 1.08
C THR A 393 -6.86 -8.71 1.96
N VAL A 394 -7.15 -7.63 2.68
CA VAL A 394 -8.46 -7.34 3.31
C VAL A 394 -9.18 -6.24 2.55
N PHE A 395 -8.51 -5.13 2.28
CA PHE A 395 -9.11 -3.99 1.57
C PHE A 395 -9.73 -4.39 0.22
N ASP A 396 -9.11 -5.32 -0.52
CA ASP A 396 -9.59 -5.80 -1.83
C ASP A 396 -10.95 -6.53 -1.76
N LYS A 397 -11.43 -6.86 -0.56
CA LYS A 397 -12.70 -7.54 -0.32
C LYS A 397 -13.84 -6.59 0.04
N TRP A 398 -13.54 -5.31 0.29
CA TRP A 398 -14.49 -4.34 0.83
C TRP A 398 -14.51 -3.07 -0.02
N GLN A 399 -15.69 -2.70 -0.50
CA GLN A 399 -15.86 -1.57 -1.42
C GLN A 399 -16.21 -0.25 -0.72
N LEU A 400 -16.81 -0.31 0.46
CA LEU A 400 -17.17 0.85 1.28
C LEU A 400 -16.99 0.48 2.75
N ILE A 401 -16.07 1.15 3.44
CA ILE A 401 -15.61 0.78 4.78
C ILE A 401 -15.93 1.91 5.76
N PRO A 402 -16.74 1.66 6.82
CA PRO A 402 -16.97 2.60 7.91
C PRO A 402 -15.68 2.91 8.69
N VAL A 403 -15.45 4.20 8.94
CA VAL A 403 -14.43 4.68 9.88
C VAL A 403 -15.12 5.03 11.18
N LEU A 404 -14.67 4.43 12.26
CA LEU A 404 -15.25 4.58 13.58
C LEU A 404 -14.38 5.48 14.47
N ASP A 405 -15.02 6.30 15.29
CA ASP A 405 -14.36 7.00 16.39
C ASP A 405 -14.24 6.12 17.65
N ALA A 406 -13.73 6.70 18.73
CA ALA A 406 -13.54 6.00 20.01
C ALA A 406 -14.84 5.48 20.65
N ASP A 407 -15.99 6.08 20.30
CA ASP A 407 -17.32 5.67 20.79
C ASP A 407 -18.02 4.72 19.80
N HIS A 408 -17.28 4.12 18.87
CA HIS A 408 -17.78 3.26 17.78
C HIS A 408 -18.87 3.93 16.92
N ARG A 409 -18.82 5.27 16.77
CA ARG A 409 -19.68 6.03 15.88
C ARG A 409 -19.06 6.16 14.50
N VAL A 410 -19.87 6.01 13.47
CA VAL A 410 -19.42 6.20 12.08
C VAL A 410 -19.20 7.68 11.82
N VAL A 411 -17.99 8.04 11.49
CA VAL A 411 -17.56 9.42 11.20
C VAL A 411 -17.20 9.64 9.72
N GLU A 412 -16.96 8.56 9.00
CA GLU A 412 -16.63 8.58 7.57
C GLU A 412 -16.95 7.22 6.94
N LEU A 413 -17.12 7.21 5.62
CA LEU A 413 -17.23 6.00 4.81
C LEU A 413 -16.17 6.07 3.70
N VAL A 414 -15.23 5.16 3.72
CA VAL A 414 -14.08 5.14 2.81
C VAL A 414 -14.36 4.21 1.63
N ARG A 415 -14.26 4.75 0.41
CA ARG A 415 -14.45 4.02 -0.86
C ARG A 415 -13.14 3.40 -1.32
N THR A 416 -13.17 2.16 -1.81
CA THR A 416 -12.05 1.45 -2.46
C THR A 416 -12.36 1.16 -3.92
N PHE A 417 -11.31 1.03 -4.76
CA PHE A 417 -11.42 0.84 -6.22
C PHE A 417 -10.49 -0.28 -6.70
N PHE A 418 -10.75 -1.51 -6.24
CA PHE A 418 -10.04 -2.71 -6.69
C PHE A 418 -10.61 -3.28 -7.99
#